data_5910e209c4e53923707e7e5e59a99b50
#
_entry.id   5910e209c4e53923707e7e5e59a99b50
#
_cell.length_a   1.000
_cell.length_b   1.000
_cell.length_c   1.000
_cell.angle_alpha   90.00
_cell.angle_beta   90.00
_cell.angle_gamma   90.00
#
_symmetry.space_group_name_H-M   'P 1'
#
loop_
_entity.id
_entity.type
_entity.pdbx_description
1 polymer ?
#
loop_
_entity_poly.entity_id
_entity_poly.type
_entity_poly.pdbx_seq_one_letter_code
_entity_poly.pdbx_strand_id
1 'polypeptide(L)'
;HFDMFHLYGGLEKATSVMNKELKDDFLNYVNTETELFSPFSIFILKKEKFNELCESTFEWIYNCENIFDINKLQGHGQIRLFDYLAERYFSFWIKKNTNYKINPFVYLDPRVNGRSTIIQ
;
A
#
# COMPACT_ATOMS: atom_id res chain seq x y z
N HIS A 1 -8.41 -10.24 3.44
CA HIS A 1 -9.07 -8.91 3.38
C HIS A 1 -8.86 -8.21 2.03
N PHE A 2 -7.64 -8.16 1.49
CA PHE A 2 -7.36 -7.59 0.17
C PHE A 2 -8.19 -8.26 -0.93
N ASP A 3 -8.18 -9.58 -0.97
CA ASP A 3 -8.87 -10.39 -1.99
C ASP A 3 -10.38 -10.17 -2.01
N MET A 4 -10.99 -9.91 -0.86
CA MET A 4 -12.43 -9.68 -0.77
C MET A 4 -12.89 -8.40 -1.45
N PHE A 5 -12.04 -7.36 -1.50
CA PHE A 5 -12.43 -6.03 -1.95
C PHE A 5 -11.82 -5.63 -3.29
N HIS A 6 -10.69 -6.25 -3.66
CA HIS A 6 -9.95 -5.76 -4.82
C HIS A 6 -9.87 -6.78 -5.94
N LEU A 7 -9.28 -7.94 -5.73
CA LEU A 7 -9.26 -9.04 -6.69
C LEU A 7 -8.81 -10.31 -5.98
N TYR A 8 -9.60 -11.36 -6.06
CA TYR A 8 -9.23 -12.65 -5.45
C TYR A 8 -7.92 -13.18 -6.03
N GLY A 9 -6.96 -13.52 -5.17
CA GLY A 9 -5.61 -13.92 -5.57
C GLY A 9 -4.76 -12.78 -6.16
N GLY A 10 -5.27 -11.55 -6.16
CA GLY A 10 -4.59 -10.40 -6.76
C GLY A 10 -3.27 -10.06 -6.08
N LEU A 11 -3.22 -10.14 -4.76
CA LEU A 11 -1.99 -9.88 -4.00
C LEU A 11 -0.93 -10.94 -4.26
N GLU A 12 -1.30 -12.22 -4.25
CA GLU A 12 -0.38 -13.32 -4.56
C GLU A 12 0.17 -13.21 -5.98
N LYS A 13 -0.71 -12.92 -6.94
CA LYS A 13 -0.31 -12.67 -8.33
C LYS A 13 0.63 -11.48 -8.45
N ALA A 14 0.33 -10.35 -7.81
CA ALA A 14 1.19 -9.17 -7.83
C ALA A 14 2.58 -9.43 -7.22
N THR A 15 2.67 -10.25 -6.17
CA THR A 15 3.95 -10.60 -5.56
C THR A 15 4.76 -11.61 -6.38
N SER A 16 4.16 -12.28 -7.36
CA SER A 16 4.86 -13.24 -8.22
C SER A 16 5.96 -12.60 -9.08
N VAL A 17 5.88 -11.29 -9.31
CA VAL A 17 6.90 -10.52 -10.06
C VAL A 17 7.94 -9.84 -9.18
N MET A 18 7.91 -10.05 -7.87
CA MET A 18 8.96 -9.65 -6.94
C MET A 18 10.11 -10.67 -6.92
N ASN A 19 11.31 -10.24 -6.53
CA ASN A 19 12.32 -11.21 -6.16
C ASN A 19 11.89 -11.99 -4.90
N LYS A 20 12.42 -13.19 -4.72
CA LYS A 20 11.96 -14.12 -3.68
C LYS A 20 12.04 -13.54 -2.27
N GLU A 21 13.16 -12.93 -1.93
CA GLU A 21 13.38 -12.37 -0.58
C GLU A 21 12.38 -11.25 -0.27
N LEU A 22 12.20 -10.32 -1.21
CA LEU A 22 11.26 -9.22 -1.07
C LEU A 22 9.80 -9.72 -0.99
N LYS A 23 9.47 -10.73 -1.80
CA LYS A 23 8.15 -11.38 -1.78
C LYS A 23 7.84 -11.98 -0.41
N ASP A 24 8.77 -12.78 0.11
CA ASP A 24 8.57 -13.47 1.39
C ASP A 24 8.41 -12.48 2.54
N ASP A 25 9.25 -11.44 2.58
CA ASP A 25 9.15 -10.36 3.56
C ASP A 25 7.83 -9.59 3.45
N PHE A 26 7.42 -9.24 2.24
CA PHE A 26 6.19 -8.49 2.01
C PHE A 26 4.93 -9.30 2.34
N LEU A 27 4.87 -10.55 1.94
CA LEU A 27 3.76 -11.45 2.29
C LEU A 27 3.69 -11.68 3.80
N ASN A 28 4.82 -11.86 4.46
CA ASN A 28 4.86 -11.96 5.91
C ASN A 28 4.30 -10.67 6.57
N TYR A 29 4.73 -9.50 6.10
CA TYR A 29 4.22 -8.23 6.58
C TYR A 29 2.69 -8.11 6.40
N VAL A 30 2.17 -8.36 5.21
CA VAL A 30 0.73 -8.23 4.92
C VAL A 30 -0.13 -9.21 5.73
N ASN A 31 0.41 -10.39 6.05
CA ASN A 31 -0.33 -11.42 6.77
C ASN A 31 -0.22 -11.30 8.31
N THR A 32 0.83 -10.68 8.83
CA THR A 32 1.11 -10.65 10.27
C THR A 32 1.01 -9.26 10.90
N GLU A 33 1.26 -8.20 10.13
CA GLU A 33 1.26 -6.84 10.65
C GLU A 33 -0.12 -6.18 10.51
N THR A 34 -0.71 -5.87 11.64
CA THR A 34 -1.97 -5.12 11.70
C THR A 34 -1.77 -3.67 12.16
N GLU A 35 -0.61 -3.36 12.75
CA GLU A 35 -0.40 -2.09 13.46
C GLU A 35 0.19 -0.99 12.57
N LEU A 36 0.92 -1.32 11.51
CA LEU A 36 1.54 -0.35 10.63
C LEU A 36 0.98 -0.44 9.21
N PHE A 37 -0.19 0.07 9.05
CA PHE A 37 -0.75 0.36 7.74
C PHE A 37 -1.19 1.82 7.71
N SER A 38 -0.58 2.62 6.84
CA SER A 38 -1.00 3.99 6.60
C SER A 38 -1.99 4.01 5.43
N PRO A 39 -3.29 3.99 5.69
CA PRO A 39 -4.26 4.20 4.62
C PRO A 39 -4.04 5.58 4.02
N PHE A 40 -4.41 5.74 2.76
CA PHE A 40 -4.28 7.00 2.02
C PHE A 40 -2.84 7.49 1.77
N SER A 41 -1.84 6.63 1.99
CA SER A 41 -0.43 6.96 1.71
C SER A 41 0.05 8.27 2.35
N ILE A 42 -0.35 8.51 3.60
CA ILE A 42 0.02 9.72 4.34
C ILE A 42 1.33 9.47 5.09
N PHE A 43 2.41 10.08 4.62
CA PHE A 43 3.73 10.01 5.24
C PHE A 43 4.57 11.24 4.94
N ILE A 44 5.62 11.46 5.74
CA ILE A 44 6.65 12.47 5.51
C ILE A 44 7.99 11.77 5.46
N LEU A 45 8.72 11.91 4.37
CA LEU A 45 10.04 11.33 4.16
C LEU A 45 11.04 12.39 3.74
N LYS A 46 12.34 12.13 4.01
CA LYS A 46 13.42 12.89 3.36
C LYS A 46 13.40 12.59 1.86
N LYS A 47 13.81 13.56 1.04
CA LYS A 47 13.77 13.46 -0.42
C LYS A 47 14.46 12.20 -0.96
N GLU A 48 15.62 11.87 -0.42
CA GLU A 48 16.39 10.69 -0.84
C GLU A 48 15.60 9.41 -0.58
N LYS A 49 15.00 9.29 0.61
CA LYS A 49 14.18 8.13 0.97
C LYS A 49 12.87 8.06 0.17
N PHE A 50 12.30 9.21 -0.15
CA PHE A 50 11.15 9.28 -1.04
C PHE A 50 11.48 8.80 -2.46
N ASN A 51 12.63 9.19 -3.01
CA ASN A 51 13.07 8.72 -4.32
C ASN A 51 13.29 7.20 -4.33
N GLU A 52 13.99 6.65 -3.33
CA GLU A 52 14.17 5.19 -3.18
C GLU A 52 12.84 4.44 -3.09
N LEU A 53 11.88 4.97 -2.34
CA LEU A 53 10.52 4.42 -2.23
C LEU A 53 9.81 4.42 -3.59
N CYS A 54 9.85 5.54 -4.30
CA CYS A 54 9.23 5.68 -5.61
C CYS A 54 9.83 4.71 -6.64
N GLU A 55 11.17 4.65 -6.73
CA GLU A 55 11.88 3.75 -7.63
C GLU A 55 11.47 2.29 -7.38
N SER A 56 11.53 1.85 -6.13
CA SER A 56 11.17 0.48 -5.75
C SER A 56 9.68 0.16 -6.01
N THR A 57 8.79 1.11 -5.71
CA THR A 57 7.35 0.90 -5.90
C THR A 57 6.98 0.86 -7.37
N PHE A 58 7.47 1.82 -8.17
CA PHE A 58 7.11 1.90 -9.58
C PHE A 58 7.70 0.75 -10.38
N GLU A 59 8.91 0.31 -10.09
CA GLU A 59 9.47 -0.89 -10.69
C GLU A 59 8.52 -2.10 -10.51
N TRP A 60 8.05 -2.31 -9.28
CA TRP A 60 7.13 -3.40 -9.02
C TRP A 60 5.77 -3.21 -9.70
N ILE A 61 5.17 -2.02 -9.62
CA ILE A 61 3.85 -1.75 -10.22
C ILE A 61 3.89 -1.90 -11.74
N TYR A 62 4.95 -1.42 -12.42
CA TYR A 62 5.10 -1.64 -13.87
C TYR A 62 5.24 -3.13 -14.23
N ASN A 63 5.93 -3.92 -13.41
CA ASN A 63 5.96 -5.36 -13.59
C ASN A 63 4.57 -5.99 -13.41
N CYS A 64 3.77 -5.48 -12.47
CA CYS A 64 2.38 -5.91 -12.30
C CYS A 64 1.51 -5.60 -13.52
N GLU A 65 1.68 -4.46 -14.19
CA GLU A 65 0.92 -4.12 -15.40
C GLU A 65 1.07 -5.17 -16.51
N ASN A 66 2.23 -5.84 -16.58
CA ASN A 66 2.48 -6.88 -17.57
C ASN A 66 1.74 -8.19 -17.31
N ILE A 67 1.31 -8.43 -16.08
CA ILE A 67 0.64 -9.69 -15.70
C ILE A 67 -0.85 -9.53 -15.41
N PHE A 68 -1.32 -8.30 -15.18
CA PHE A 68 -2.73 -8.01 -15.03
C PHE A 68 -3.32 -7.45 -16.31
N ASP A 69 -4.41 -8.04 -16.79
CA ASP A 69 -5.17 -7.48 -17.92
C ASP A 69 -6.10 -6.38 -17.40
N ILE A 70 -5.64 -5.13 -17.53
CA ILE A 70 -6.35 -3.94 -17.06
C ILE A 70 -7.77 -3.86 -17.64
N ASN A 71 -7.98 -4.33 -18.88
CA ASN A 71 -9.27 -4.28 -19.53
C ASN A 71 -10.31 -5.24 -18.94
N LYS A 72 -9.86 -6.21 -18.15
CA LYS A 72 -10.74 -7.15 -17.44
C LYS A 72 -11.10 -6.73 -16.03
N LEU A 73 -10.47 -5.68 -15.53
CA LEU A 73 -10.75 -5.18 -14.18
C LEU A 73 -12.09 -4.43 -14.18
N GLN A 74 -12.99 -4.82 -13.26
CA GLN A 74 -14.33 -4.26 -13.18
C GLN A 74 -14.66 -3.81 -11.76
N GLY A 75 -15.44 -2.72 -11.69
CA GLY A 75 -15.85 -2.14 -10.42
C GLY A 75 -14.73 -1.36 -9.73
N HIS A 76 -15.12 -0.50 -8.79
CA HIS A 76 -14.22 0.45 -8.12
C HIS A 76 -13.00 -0.22 -7.46
N GLY A 77 -13.19 -1.34 -6.80
CA GLY A 77 -12.10 -2.02 -6.10
C GLY A 77 -11.04 -2.63 -7.03
N GLN A 78 -11.45 -3.15 -8.18
CA GLN A 78 -10.51 -3.75 -9.14
C GLN A 78 -9.82 -2.70 -10.01
N ILE A 79 -10.55 -1.69 -10.48
CA ILE A 79 -9.97 -0.60 -11.29
C ILE A 79 -8.84 0.11 -10.54
N ARG A 80 -8.95 0.19 -9.21
CA ARG A 80 -7.93 0.78 -8.34
C ARG A 80 -6.96 -0.24 -7.74
N LEU A 81 -6.81 -1.41 -8.35
CA LEU A 81 -5.95 -2.49 -7.86
C LEU A 81 -4.52 -1.99 -7.57
N PHE A 82 -3.91 -1.26 -8.50
CA PHE A 82 -2.55 -0.78 -8.34
C PHE A 82 -2.39 0.26 -7.23
N ASP A 83 -3.39 1.11 -7.01
CA ASP A 83 -3.41 2.05 -5.88
C ASP A 83 -3.34 1.30 -4.55
N TYR A 84 -4.17 0.28 -4.39
CA TYR A 84 -4.24 -0.51 -3.16
C TYR A 84 -3.02 -1.41 -2.93
N LEU A 85 -2.38 -1.87 -4.00
CA LEU A 85 -1.08 -2.55 -3.92
C LEU A 85 0.01 -1.58 -3.44
N ALA A 86 0.07 -0.39 -4.05
CA ALA A 86 1.04 0.64 -3.68
C ALA A 86 0.89 1.11 -2.23
N GLU A 87 -0.32 1.33 -1.73
CA GLU A 87 -0.56 1.71 -0.33
C GLU A 87 0.04 0.71 0.66
N ARG A 88 -0.13 -0.60 0.39
CA ARG A 88 0.45 -1.65 1.23
C ARG A 88 1.95 -1.69 1.15
N TYR A 89 2.48 -1.52 -0.04
CA TYR A 89 3.91 -1.52 -0.28
C TYR A 89 4.61 -0.33 0.38
N PHE A 90 4.02 0.86 0.33
CA PHE A 90 4.56 2.05 1.00
C PHE A 90 4.76 1.82 2.50
N SER A 91 3.75 1.31 3.17
CA SER A 91 3.83 1.04 4.61
C SER A 91 4.90 -0.02 4.94
N PHE A 92 4.95 -1.09 4.16
CA PHE A 92 5.97 -2.13 4.28
C PHE A 92 7.38 -1.57 4.06
N TRP A 93 7.58 -0.82 2.96
CA TRP A 93 8.88 -0.28 2.60
C TRP A 93 9.41 0.70 3.66
N ILE A 94 8.54 1.59 4.15
CA ILE A 94 8.88 2.55 5.20
C ILE A 94 9.30 1.80 6.48
N LYS A 95 8.56 0.80 6.88
CA LYS A 95 8.91 -0.04 8.03
C LYS A 95 10.26 -0.71 7.87
N LYS A 96 10.54 -1.27 6.69
CA LYS A 96 11.77 -2.02 6.42
C LYS A 96 13.00 -1.10 6.31
N ASN A 97 12.87 0.08 5.74
CA ASN A 97 14.00 0.89 5.27
C ASN A 97 14.21 2.20 6.05
N THR A 98 13.39 2.47 7.09
CA THR A 98 13.50 3.71 7.86
C THR A 98 13.30 3.50 9.36
N ASN A 99 13.80 4.45 10.16
CA ASN A 99 13.41 4.60 11.56
C ASN A 99 12.17 5.50 11.63
N TYR A 100 11.00 4.90 11.45
CA TYR A 100 9.74 5.63 11.38
C TYR A 100 9.20 6.02 12.76
N LYS A 101 8.35 7.05 12.77
CA LYS A 101 7.49 7.39 13.90
C LYS A 101 6.05 7.42 13.43
N ILE A 102 5.15 6.89 14.26
CA ILE A 102 3.71 6.98 14.01
C ILE A 102 3.20 8.26 14.69
N ASN A 103 2.56 9.12 13.90
CA ASN A 103 1.84 10.26 14.42
C ASN A 103 0.33 10.01 14.32
N PRO A 104 -0.46 10.44 15.31
CA PRO A 104 -1.90 10.32 15.24
C PRO A 104 -2.43 11.11 14.05
N PHE A 105 -3.39 10.52 13.37
CA PHE A 105 -4.07 11.11 12.23
C PHE A 105 -5.38 11.75 12.72
N VAL A 106 -5.62 13.00 12.37
CA VAL A 106 -6.84 13.72 12.70
C VAL A 106 -7.67 13.89 11.43
N TYR A 107 -8.82 13.27 11.39
CA TYR A 107 -9.79 13.46 10.32
C TYR A 107 -10.72 14.61 10.66
N LEU A 108 -10.73 15.65 9.84
CA LEU A 108 -11.67 16.78 9.97
C LEU A 108 -12.82 16.57 9.00
N ASP A 109 -14.00 16.19 9.53
CA ASP A 109 -15.22 16.14 8.75
C ASP A 109 -15.96 17.48 8.88
N PRO A 110 -16.01 18.30 7.83
CA PRO A 110 -16.66 19.60 7.87
C PRO A 110 -18.18 19.52 8.12
N ARG A 111 -18.79 18.34 7.93
CA ARG A 111 -20.23 18.11 8.18
C ARG A 111 -20.55 17.90 9.64
N VAL A 112 -19.56 17.67 10.49
CA VAL A 112 -19.72 17.39 11.94
C VAL A 112 -19.33 18.60 12.78
N ASN A 113 -19.87 19.79 12.48
CA ASN A 113 -19.76 21.01 13.30
C ASN A 113 -18.39 21.20 14.00
N GLY A 114 -17.30 21.03 13.28
CA GLY A 114 -15.96 21.28 13.79
C GLY A 114 -15.44 20.28 14.84
N ARG A 115 -16.10 19.15 15.05
CA ARG A 115 -15.56 18.09 15.91
C ARG A 115 -14.50 17.28 15.16
N SER A 116 -13.28 17.27 15.68
CA SER A 116 -12.22 16.40 15.18
C SER A 116 -12.41 14.97 15.74
N THR A 117 -12.38 13.99 14.86
CA THR A 117 -12.31 12.58 15.28
C THR A 117 -10.86 12.11 15.12
N ILE A 118 -10.26 11.70 16.22
CA ILE A 118 -8.93 11.08 16.18
C ILE A 118 -9.15 9.61 15.82
N ILE A 119 -8.63 9.20 14.67
CA ILE A 119 -8.58 7.78 14.27
C ILE A 119 -7.19 7.28 14.65
N GLN A 120 -7.15 6.38 15.61
CA GLN A 120 -5.92 5.69 16.01
C GLN A 120 -5.70 4.46 15.13
#